data_f148191ecbe132634b279654e480dc76
#
_entry.id   f148191ecbe132634b279654e480dc76
#
_cell.length_a   1.000
_cell.length_b   1.000
_cell.length_c   1.000
_cell.angle_alpha   90.00
_cell.angle_beta   90.00
_cell.angle_gamma   90.00
#
_symmetry.space_group_name_H-M   'P 1'
#
loop_
_entity.id
_entity.type
_entity.pdbx_description
1 polymer ?
#
loop_
_entity_poly.entity_id
_entity_poly.type
_entity_poly.pdbx_seq_one_letter_code
_entity_poly.pdbx_strand_id
1 'polypeptide(L)'
;MLLTTDDPQWIWIWPRNRQPFQYASEEEKWQHNGKWVVEGDRTYIMDLAFRIDSYVEAGKIDASKFTKKDPATDPLPHILVFAMCIYSDDRKRDETANYLQELGVEKFDWKYDKESIVDWSEGGKLAQKAAEVGRKVDPYKY
;
A
#
# COMPACT_ATOMS: atom_id res chain seq x y z
N MET A 1 -4.71 -4.93 16.32
CA MET A 1 -4.46 -4.08 15.14
C MET A 1 -4.26 -2.65 15.60
N LEU A 2 -3.14 -2.06 15.23
CA LEU A 2 -2.87 -0.65 15.47
C LEU A 2 -3.14 0.12 14.19
N LEU A 3 -4.15 0.99 14.22
CA LEU A 3 -4.50 1.85 13.08
C LEU A 3 -4.01 3.27 13.34
N THR A 4 -3.40 3.89 12.34
CA THR A 4 -3.09 5.32 12.38
C THR A 4 -3.93 6.06 11.35
N THR A 5 -4.46 7.21 11.75
CA THR A 5 -5.38 8.02 10.94
C THR A 5 -4.81 9.41 10.64
N ASP A 6 -3.53 9.64 10.96
CA ASP A 6 -2.88 10.94 10.76
C ASP A 6 -2.58 11.24 9.29
N ASP A 7 -2.39 10.19 8.49
CA ASP A 7 -2.20 10.33 7.06
C ASP A 7 -3.52 10.77 6.40
N PRO A 8 -3.54 11.83 5.59
CA PRO A 8 -4.78 12.29 4.96
C PRO A 8 -5.35 11.33 3.92
N GLN A 9 -4.54 10.43 3.38
CA GLN A 9 -4.91 9.56 2.26
C GLN A 9 -5.07 8.11 2.64
N TRP A 10 -4.34 7.65 3.66
CA TRP A 10 -4.20 6.25 4.01
C TRP A 10 -4.48 6.00 5.48
N ILE A 11 -5.08 4.86 5.77
CA ILE A 11 -5.12 4.28 7.12
C ILE A 11 -4.07 3.19 7.14
N TRP A 12 -3.09 3.31 8.05
CA TRP A 12 -2.01 2.35 8.19
C TRP A 12 -2.37 1.28 9.22
N ILE A 13 -1.99 0.05 8.91
CA ILE A 13 -2.07 -1.11 9.79
C ILE A 13 -0.64 -1.43 10.23
N TRP A 14 -0.34 -1.15 11.50
CA TRP A 14 0.99 -1.32 12.07
C TRP A 14 1.03 -2.50 13.05
N PRO A 15 2.18 -3.20 13.13
CA PRO A 15 2.41 -4.15 14.22
C PRO A 15 2.55 -3.41 15.56
N ARG A 16 2.03 -4.02 16.65
CA ARG A 16 2.11 -3.44 17.99
C ARG A 16 3.44 -3.71 18.68
N ASN A 17 4.05 -4.86 18.39
CA ASN A 17 5.14 -5.42 19.18
C ASN A 17 6.50 -5.39 18.47
N ARG A 18 6.61 -4.75 17.32
CA ARG A 18 7.83 -4.67 16.54
C ARG A 18 7.84 -3.43 15.66
N GLN A 19 9.03 -3.06 15.19
CA GLN A 19 9.19 -2.03 14.17
C GLN A 19 9.03 -2.65 12.77
N PRO A 20 8.19 -2.10 11.89
CA PRO A 20 8.15 -2.49 10.50
C PRO A 20 9.31 -1.88 9.71
N PHE A 21 9.51 -2.36 8.48
CA PHE A 21 10.51 -1.81 7.54
C PHE A 21 11.93 -1.82 8.10
N GLN A 22 12.35 -2.94 8.69
CA GLN A 22 13.69 -3.09 9.23
C GLN A 22 14.68 -3.44 8.12
N TYR A 23 15.30 -2.41 7.57
CA TYR A 23 16.38 -2.52 6.59
C TYR A 23 17.69 -2.03 7.20
N ALA A 24 18.81 -2.55 6.72
CA ALA A 24 20.13 -2.16 7.20
C ALA A 24 20.51 -0.71 6.82
N SER A 25 19.90 -0.19 5.74
CA SER A 25 20.13 1.18 5.28
C SER A 25 18.94 1.68 4.47
N GLU A 26 18.87 3.00 4.27
CA GLU A 26 17.87 3.61 3.40
C GLU A 26 18.03 3.16 1.94
N GLU A 27 19.28 2.91 1.49
CA GLU A 27 19.55 2.40 0.16
C GLU A 27 19.00 0.99 -0.02
N GLU A 28 19.17 0.10 0.97
CA GLU A 28 18.60 -1.25 0.94
C GLU A 28 17.07 -1.19 0.90
N LYS A 29 16.45 -0.34 1.69
CA LYS A 29 15.01 -0.11 1.66
C LYS A 29 14.54 0.36 0.30
N TRP A 30 15.23 1.33 -0.29
CA TRP A 30 14.93 1.84 -1.62
C TRP A 30 14.98 0.74 -2.69
N GLN A 31 15.96 -0.15 -2.61
CA GLN A 31 16.11 -1.24 -3.59
C GLN A 31 15.08 -2.34 -3.42
N HIS A 32 14.71 -2.69 -2.20
CA HIS A 32 13.97 -3.92 -1.90
C HIS A 32 12.55 -3.72 -1.41
N ASN A 33 12.19 -2.54 -0.91
CA ASN A 33 10.86 -2.33 -0.38
C ASN A 33 9.82 -2.18 -1.48
N GLY A 34 8.76 -2.94 -1.35
CA GLY A 34 7.65 -2.90 -2.29
C GLY A 34 6.36 -3.33 -1.62
N LYS A 35 5.35 -3.52 -2.44
CA LYS A 35 4.02 -3.84 -1.97
C LYS A 35 3.24 -4.65 -2.98
N TRP A 36 2.37 -5.50 -2.48
CA TRP A 36 1.28 -6.07 -3.26
C TRP A 36 0.10 -5.10 -3.19
N VAL A 37 -0.44 -4.72 -4.34
CA VAL A 37 -1.58 -3.80 -4.43
C VAL A 37 -2.83 -4.60 -4.74
N VAL A 38 -3.84 -4.45 -3.88
CA VAL A 38 -5.15 -5.09 -3.99
C VAL A 38 -6.18 -4.00 -4.20
N GLU A 39 -6.92 -4.05 -5.29
CA GLU A 39 -8.03 -3.14 -5.58
C GLU A 39 -9.35 -3.81 -5.25
N GLY A 40 -10.33 -3.03 -4.81
CA GLY A 40 -11.66 -3.53 -4.52
C GLY A 40 -12.57 -2.43 -4.00
N ASP A 41 -13.82 -2.78 -3.71
CA ASP A 41 -14.72 -1.85 -3.06
C ASP A 41 -14.37 -1.71 -1.57
N ARG A 42 -14.99 -0.73 -0.93
CA ARG A 42 -14.72 -0.43 0.47
C ARG A 42 -15.01 -1.63 1.39
N THR A 43 -16.12 -2.31 1.18
CA THR A 43 -16.50 -3.48 2.00
C THR A 43 -15.47 -4.59 1.89
N TYR A 44 -15.02 -4.90 0.68
CA TYR A 44 -14.01 -5.92 0.42
C TYR A 44 -12.67 -5.56 1.10
N ILE A 45 -12.21 -4.33 0.93
CA ILE A 45 -10.94 -3.86 1.50
C ILE A 45 -11.00 -3.79 3.03
N MET A 46 -12.10 -3.33 3.61
CA MET A 46 -12.26 -3.30 5.06
C MET A 46 -12.27 -4.70 5.67
N ASP A 47 -12.94 -5.66 5.03
CA ASP A 47 -12.92 -7.06 5.45
C ASP A 47 -11.50 -7.63 5.40
N LEU A 48 -10.78 -7.37 4.32
CA LEU A 48 -9.38 -7.80 4.18
C LEU A 48 -8.49 -7.16 5.26
N ALA A 49 -8.71 -5.89 5.59
CA ALA A 49 -7.97 -5.19 6.63
C ALA A 49 -8.10 -5.89 8.00
N PHE A 50 -9.30 -6.35 8.35
CA PHE A 50 -9.50 -7.11 9.58
C PHE A 50 -8.84 -8.48 9.54
N ARG A 51 -8.88 -9.17 8.41
CA ARG A 51 -8.29 -10.51 8.28
C ARG A 51 -6.77 -10.48 8.22
N ILE A 52 -6.16 -9.40 7.73
CA ILE A 52 -4.71 -9.27 7.63
C ILE A 52 -4.03 -8.99 8.97
N ASP A 53 -4.79 -8.56 9.97
CA ASP A 53 -4.25 -8.15 11.28
C ASP A 53 -3.38 -9.22 11.94
N SER A 54 -3.83 -10.45 11.97
CA SER A 54 -3.09 -11.55 12.58
C SER A 54 -1.74 -11.81 11.90
N TYR A 55 -1.68 -11.62 10.59
CA TYR A 55 -0.43 -11.77 9.81
C TYR A 55 0.55 -10.63 10.11
N VAL A 56 0.05 -9.41 10.30
CA VAL A 56 0.89 -8.26 10.67
C VAL A 56 1.44 -8.43 12.09
N GLU A 57 0.59 -8.81 13.04
CA GLU A 57 1.02 -9.02 14.43
C GLU A 57 1.99 -10.20 14.57
N ALA A 58 1.86 -11.24 13.75
CA ALA A 58 2.76 -12.37 13.74
C ALA A 58 4.10 -12.12 13.02
N GLY A 59 4.26 -10.94 12.39
CA GLY A 59 5.46 -10.62 11.63
C GLY A 59 5.54 -11.29 10.26
N LYS A 60 4.48 -11.94 9.81
CA LYS A 60 4.40 -12.55 8.46
C LYS A 60 4.23 -11.51 7.36
N ILE A 61 3.50 -10.45 7.66
CA ILE A 61 3.34 -9.28 6.80
C ILE A 61 3.94 -8.10 7.54
N ASP A 62 4.77 -7.31 6.87
CA ASP A 62 5.54 -6.25 7.50
C ASP A 62 4.64 -5.11 8.00
N ALA A 63 3.84 -4.56 7.12
CA ALA A 63 2.82 -3.56 7.40
C ALA A 63 1.85 -3.49 6.22
N SER A 64 0.75 -2.79 6.42
CA SER A 64 -0.23 -2.57 5.36
C SER A 64 -0.84 -1.17 5.49
N LYS A 65 -1.43 -0.70 4.42
CA LYS A 65 -2.24 0.53 4.42
C LYS A 65 -3.38 0.39 3.44
N PHE A 66 -4.48 1.09 3.70
CA PHE A 66 -5.60 1.12 2.76
C PHE A 66 -6.15 2.54 2.60
N THR A 67 -6.85 2.77 1.50
CA THR A 67 -7.43 4.06 1.17
C THR A 67 -8.39 4.53 2.24
N LYS A 68 -8.18 5.75 2.74
CA LYS A 68 -8.98 6.30 3.85
C LYS A 68 -10.39 6.71 3.42
N LYS A 69 -10.50 7.30 2.24
CA LYS A 69 -11.76 7.81 1.70
C LYS A 69 -12.00 7.30 0.29
N ASP A 70 -13.26 7.08 -0.08
CA ASP A 70 -13.60 6.63 -1.42
C ASP A 70 -13.20 7.68 -2.46
N PRO A 71 -12.33 7.37 -3.43
CA PRO A 71 -11.91 8.31 -4.46
C PRO A 71 -13.05 8.83 -5.34
N ALA A 72 -14.13 8.08 -5.46
CA ALA A 72 -15.30 8.49 -6.25
C ALA A 72 -16.10 9.61 -5.58
N THR A 73 -16.10 9.67 -4.23
CA THR A 73 -16.88 10.64 -3.46
C THR A 73 -16.02 11.71 -2.79
N ASP A 74 -14.75 11.41 -2.54
CA ASP A 74 -13.82 12.32 -1.86
C ASP A 74 -12.42 12.17 -2.47
N PRO A 75 -12.20 12.72 -3.68
CA PRO A 75 -10.95 12.52 -4.40
C PRO A 75 -9.76 13.21 -3.73
N LEU A 76 -8.66 12.49 -3.63
CA LEU A 76 -7.35 12.97 -3.19
C LEU A 76 -6.34 12.85 -4.33
N PRO A 77 -5.31 13.71 -4.38
CA PRO A 77 -4.40 13.78 -5.54
C PRO A 77 -3.78 12.45 -5.96
N HIS A 78 -3.34 11.62 -5.01
CA HIS A 78 -2.66 10.36 -5.29
C HIS A 78 -3.56 9.12 -5.24
N ILE A 79 -4.85 9.28 -4.96
CA ILE A 79 -5.76 8.17 -4.79
C ILE A 79 -6.73 8.15 -5.98
N LEU A 80 -6.53 7.18 -6.87
CA LEU A 80 -7.36 7.00 -8.05
C LEU A 80 -8.38 5.88 -7.88
N VAL A 81 -8.08 4.90 -7.04
CA VAL A 81 -8.94 3.74 -6.76
C VAL A 81 -8.94 3.42 -5.27
N PHE A 82 -9.97 2.73 -4.78
CA PHE A 82 -9.96 2.19 -3.43
C PHE A 82 -9.08 0.94 -3.40
N ALA A 83 -8.05 0.94 -2.58
CA ALA A 83 -7.01 -0.08 -2.63
C ALA A 83 -6.37 -0.34 -1.26
N MET A 84 -5.71 -1.49 -1.16
CA MET A 84 -4.84 -1.84 -0.04
C MET A 84 -3.44 -2.13 -0.57
N CYS A 85 -2.44 -1.65 0.15
CA CYS A 85 -1.04 -1.95 -0.10
C CYS A 85 -0.52 -2.85 1.02
N ILE A 86 0.03 -4.00 0.66
CA ILE A 86 0.59 -4.97 1.59
C ILE A 86 2.10 -4.98 1.37
N TYR A 87 2.85 -4.44 2.34
CA TYR A 87 4.28 -4.21 2.21
C TYR A 87 5.10 -5.47 2.42
N SER A 88 6.12 -5.61 1.61
CA SER A 88 7.08 -6.70 1.70
C SER A 88 8.43 -6.27 1.13
N ASP A 89 9.49 -6.82 1.69
CA ASP A 89 10.78 -6.89 1.02
C ASP A 89 10.63 -7.79 -0.22
N ASP A 90 11.21 -7.41 -1.36
CA ASP A 90 11.07 -8.17 -2.60
C ASP A 90 11.65 -9.58 -2.50
N ARG A 91 12.62 -9.78 -1.62
CA ARG A 91 13.22 -11.09 -1.33
C ARG A 91 12.25 -12.05 -0.64
N LYS A 92 11.15 -11.54 -0.09
CA LYS A 92 10.08 -12.29 0.60
C LYS A 92 8.72 -12.11 -0.06
N ARG A 93 8.66 -11.49 -1.23
CA ARG A 93 7.38 -11.17 -1.87
C ARG A 93 6.54 -12.40 -2.19
N ASP A 94 7.18 -13.52 -2.52
CA ASP A 94 6.45 -14.76 -2.83
C ASP A 94 5.81 -15.36 -1.58
N GLU A 95 6.46 -15.29 -0.42
CA GLU A 95 5.85 -15.68 0.86
C GLU A 95 4.62 -14.82 1.15
N THR A 96 4.74 -13.51 0.98
CA THR A 96 3.62 -12.58 1.18
C THR A 96 2.49 -12.86 0.21
N ALA A 97 2.79 -13.17 -1.05
CA ALA A 97 1.79 -13.59 -2.03
C ALA A 97 1.05 -14.85 -1.58
N ASN A 98 1.75 -15.82 -1.01
CA ASN A 98 1.13 -17.03 -0.46
C ASN A 98 0.17 -16.71 0.68
N TYR A 99 0.52 -15.79 1.57
CA TYR A 99 -0.38 -15.34 2.63
C TYR A 99 -1.64 -14.67 2.07
N LEU A 100 -1.51 -13.87 1.02
CA LEU A 100 -2.66 -13.25 0.37
C LEU A 100 -3.58 -14.30 -0.26
N GLN A 101 -3.01 -15.34 -0.86
CA GLN A 101 -3.79 -16.47 -1.38
C GLN A 101 -4.51 -17.23 -0.27
N GLU A 102 -3.86 -17.46 0.87
CA GLU A 102 -4.51 -18.06 2.06
C GLU A 102 -5.70 -17.21 2.54
N LEU A 103 -5.60 -15.90 2.42
CA LEU A 103 -6.67 -14.95 2.77
C LEU A 103 -7.76 -14.87 1.70
N GLY A 104 -7.65 -15.60 0.60
CA GLY A 104 -8.64 -15.63 -0.48
C GLY A 104 -8.55 -14.46 -1.45
N VAL A 105 -7.43 -13.73 -1.46
CA VAL A 105 -7.21 -12.66 -2.44
C VAL A 105 -6.85 -13.28 -3.78
N GLU A 106 -7.66 -13.02 -4.80
CA GLU A 106 -7.49 -13.62 -6.12
C GLU A 106 -6.61 -12.80 -7.06
N LYS A 107 -6.65 -11.48 -6.91
CA LYS A 107 -5.94 -10.57 -7.81
C LYS A 107 -5.14 -9.54 -7.01
N PHE A 108 -3.85 -9.50 -7.23
CA PHE A 108 -2.94 -8.52 -6.64
C PHE A 108 -1.71 -8.36 -7.53
N ASP A 109 -1.15 -7.15 -7.58
CA ASP A 109 -0.02 -6.79 -8.41
C ASP A 109 1.14 -6.24 -7.58
N TRP A 110 2.36 -6.66 -7.91
CA TRP A 110 3.56 -6.17 -7.23
C TRP A 110 3.96 -4.79 -7.75
N LYS A 111 4.35 -3.93 -6.81
CA LYS A 111 4.91 -2.63 -7.14
C LYS A 111 6.00 -2.24 -6.14
N TYR A 112 7.18 -1.89 -6.63
CA TYR A 112 8.21 -1.30 -5.79
C TYR A 112 7.84 0.12 -5.38
N ASP A 113 8.26 0.55 -4.20
CA ASP A 113 8.07 1.94 -3.77
C ASP A 113 8.79 2.92 -4.70
N LYS A 114 9.98 2.56 -5.19
CA LYS A 114 10.71 3.36 -6.17
C LYS A 114 9.92 3.57 -7.47
N GLU A 115 9.14 2.58 -7.91
CA GLU A 115 8.25 2.71 -9.08
C GLU A 115 7.13 3.70 -8.80
N SER A 116 6.57 3.71 -7.59
CA SER A 116 5.52 4.65 -7.22
C SER A 116 5.99 6.10 -7.33
N ILE A 117 7.22 6.38 -6.90
CA ILE A 117 7.82 7.71 -7.01
C ILE A 117 7.97 8.12 -8.48
N VAL A 118 8.47 7.23 -9.32
CA VAL A 118 8.61 7.48 -10.76
C VAL A 118 7.23 7.69 -11.42
N ASP A 119 6.27 6.83 -11.13
CA ASP A 119 4.92 6.90 -11.73
C ASP A 119 4.17 8.17 -11.37
N TRP A 120 4.40 8.72 -10.17
CA TRP A 120 3.78 9.94 -9.69
C TRP A 120 4.60 11.20 -9.95
N SER A 121 5.84 11.06 -10.45
CA SER A 121 6.67 12.19 -10.88
C SER A 121 6.14 12.81 -12.17
N GLU A 122 6.56 14.03 -12.46
CA GLU A 122 6.21 14.71 -13.70
C GLU A 122 6.54 13.82 -14.91
N GLY A 123 5.55 13.63 -15.80
CA GLY A 123 5.68 12.74 -16.95
C GLY A 123 5.48 11.26 -16.66
N GLY A 124 5.34 10.85 -15.39
CA GLY A 124 5.05 9.46 -15.02
C GLY A 124 3.61 9.06 -15.35
N LYS A 125 3.39 7.76 -15.52
CA LYS A 125 2.08 7.23 -15.98
C LYS A 125 0.90 7.56 -15.06
N LEU A 126 1.11 7.55 -13.73
CA LEU A 126 0.06 7.85 -12.77
C LEU A 126 -0.18 9.36 -12.63
N ALA A 127 0.89 10.15 -12.74
CA ALA A 127 0.76 11.62 -12.78
C ALA A 127 -0.04 12.06 -14.00
N GLN A 128 0.20 11.47 -15.16
CA GLN A 128 -0.58 11.73 -16.38
C GLN A 128 -2.05 11.34 -16.20
N LYS A 129 -2.31 10.18 -15.64
CA LYS A 129 -3.66 9.69 -15.37
C LYS A 129 -4.41 10.61 -14.38
N ALA A 130 -3.73 11.07 -13.34
CA ALA A 130 -4.29 12.03 -12.39
C ALA A 130 -4.61 13.37 -13.04
N ALA A 131 -3.73 13.87 -13.93
CA ALA A 131 -3.96 15.10 -14.69
C ALA A 131 -5.20 15.00 -15.61
N GLU A 132 -5.45 13.85 -16.23
CA GLU A 132 -6.63 13.58 -17.05
C GLU A 132 -7.94 13.75 -16.27
N VAL A 133 -7.93 13.50 -14.96
CA VAL A 133 -9.10 13.68 -14.09
C VAL A 133 -9.03 14.98 -13.28
N GLY A 134 -8.15 15.92 -13.67
CA GLY A 134 -8.04 17.25 -13.04
C GLY A 134 -7.36 17.31 -11.69
N ARG A 135 -6.52 16.33 -11.36
CA ARG A 135 -5.79 16.27 -10.08
C ARG A 135 -4.34 16.72 -10.25
N LYS A 136 -3.83 17.44 -9.24
CA LYS A 136 -2.41 17.78 -9.14
C LYS A 136 -1.74 16.85 -8.14
N VAL A 137 -0.54 16.40 -8.45
CA VAL A 137 0.19 15.40 -7.68
C VAL A 137 1.55 15.96 -7.26
N ASP A 138 1.91 15.77 -5.97
CA ASP A 138 3.24 16.01 -5.45
C ASP A 138 3.82 14.66 -4.99
N PRO A 139 4.78 14.08 -5.75
CA PRO A 139 5.31 12.74 -5.45
C PRO A 139 6.12 12.68 -4.15
N TYR A 140 6.56 13.81 -3.63
CA TYR A 140 7.39 13.86 -2.42
C TYR A 140 6.60 13.89 -1.12
N LYS A 141 5.28 13.94 -1.17
CA LYS A 141 4.41 13.92 0.01
C LYS A 141 3.99 12.51 0.45
N TYR A 142 4.38 11.48 -0.27
CA TYR A 142 3.86 10.13 -0.09
C TYR A 142 4.95 9.07 -0.09
#